data_29e129063882d634059cf24575c15e5f
#
_entry.id   29e129063882d634059cf24575c15e5f
#
_cell.length_a   1.000
_cell.length_b   1.000
_cell.length_c   1.000
_cell.angle_alpha   90.00
_cell.angle_beta   90.00
_cell.angle_gamma   90.00
#
_symmetry.space_group_name_H-M   'P 1'
#
loop_
_entity.id
_entity.type
_entity.pdbx_description
1 polymer ?
#
loop_
_entity_poly.entity_id
_entity_poly.type
_entity_poly.pdbx_seq_one_letter_code
_entity_poly.pdbx_strand_id
1 'polypeptide(L)'
;MDFTFKQFHIEQDKCAMKVGTDGVLLGSWAMGGKNILDIGTGTGLIALMMAQRFPDAHIDAIEIDASAVVQAKENVLCSPFAKQITVKHCSLKTYSESGEKYDSVVCNPPYFAGSL
;
A
#
# COMPACT_ATOMS: atom_id res chain seq x y z
N MET A 1 -5.80 15.07 -8.35
CA MET A 1 -4.37 15.37 -8.10
C MET A 1 -3.57 14.08 -8.02
N ASP A 2 -2.47 14.05 -8.71
CA ASP A 2 -1.63 12.87 -8.79
C ASP A 2 -0.23 13.18 -8.26
N PHE A 3 0.46 12.12 -7.83
CA PHE A 3 1.87 12.21 -7.47
C PHE A 3 2.67 11.31 -8.39
N THR A 4 3.79 11.82 -8.90
CA THR A 4 4.71 11.04 -9.71
C THR A 4 6.04 10.91 -9.00
N PHE A 5 6.47 9.68 -8.81
CA PHE A 5 7.76 9.36 -8.22
C PHE A 5 8.73 8.93 -9.31
N LYS A 6 10.00 8.81 -8.98
CA LYS A 6 11.05 8.51 -9.95
C LYS A 6 10.76 7.25 -10.78
N GLN A 7 10.15 6.23 -10.15
CA GLN A 7 9.90 4.95 -10.80
C GLN A 7 8.42 4.59 -10.95
N PHE A 8 7.52 5.35 -10.34
CA PHE A 8 6.08 5.05 -10.42
C PHE A 8 5.24 6.30 -10.24
N HIS A 9 3.99 6.17 -10.62
CA HIS A 9 2.99 7.23 -10.58
C HIS A 9 1.80 6.77 -9.75
N ILE A 10 1.24 7.69 -8.96
CA ILE A 10 0.08 7.40 -8.11
C ILE A 10 -1.15 8.15 -8.62
N GLU A 11 -2.17 7.40 -8.99
CA GLU A 11 -3.50 7.94 -9.26
C GLU A 11 -4.31 7.95 -7.98
N GLN A 12 -5.04 9.04 -7.75
CA GLN A 12 -5.75 9.25 -6.50
C GLN A 12 -7.28 9.38 -6.65
N ASP A 13 -7.79 9.34 -7.87
CA ASP A 13 -9.18 9.68 -8.14
C ASP A 13 -10.19 8.78 -7.43
N LYS A 14 -9.83 7.53 -7.22
CA LYS A 14 -10.71 6.52 -6.63
C LYS A 14 -10.38 6.21 -5.18
N CYS A 15 -9.47 6.94 -4.58
CA CYS A 15 -9.00 6.66 -3.23
C CYS A 15 -9.64 7.58 -2.20
N ALA A 16 -10.15 7.01 -1.09
CA ALA A 16 -10.74 7.79 0.00
C ALA A 16 -9.67 8.57 0.77
N MET A 17 -8.46 8.01 0.88
CA MET A 17 -7.31 8.67 1.52
C MET A 17 -6.31 9.06 0.45
N LYS A 18 -5.97 10.33 0.38
CA LYS A 18 -5.02 10.83 -0.61
C LYS A 18 -3.59 10.72 -0.10
N VAL A 19 -2.64 10.73 -1.04
CA VAL A 19 -1.21 10.75 -0.71
C VAL A 19 -0.89 12.04 0.04
N GLY A 20 -0.20 11.91 1.15
CA GLY A 20 0.25 13.04 1.95
C GLY A 20 1.67 12.82 2.45
N THR A 21 2.18 13.83 3.16
CA THR A 21 3.55 13.82 3.68
C THR A 21 3.80 12.61 4.59
N ASP A 22 2.82 12.27 5.45
CA ASP A 22 2.97 11.17 6.40
C ASP A 22 3.11 9.83 5.68
N GLY A 23 2.35 9.59 4.62
CA GLY A 23 2.45 8.38 3.84
C GLY A 23 3.81 8.25 3.17
N VAL A 24 4.33 9.35 2.62
CA VAL A 24 5.64 9.36 1.98
C VAL A 24 6.75 9.05 3.00
N LEU A 25 6.68 9.68 4.18
CA LEU A 25 7.67 9.45 5.22
C LEU A 25 7.63 8.01 5.72
N LEU A 26 6.44 7.45 5.95
CA LEU A 26 6.30 6.07 6.39
C LEU A 26 6.92 5.09 5.38
N GLY A 27 6.62 5.27 4.10
CA GLY A 27 7.17 4.40 3.07
C GLY A 27 8.68 4.50 2.95
N SER A 28 9.26 5.69 3.26
CA SER A 28 10.71 5.89 3.21
C SER A 28 11.44 5.25 4.40
N TRP A 29 10.78 5.16 5.56
CA TRP A 29 11.41 4.71 6.81
C TRP A 29 11.02 3.31 7.24
N ALA A 30 9.92 2.76 6.74
CA ALA A 30 9.47 1.45 7.15
C ALA A 30 10.54 0.40 6.91
N MET A 31 10.65 -0.53 7.86
CA MET A 31 11.54 -1.67 7.70
C MET A 31 10.94 -2.67 6.74
N GLY A 32 11.79 -3.32 5.97
CA GLY A 32 11.36 -4.28 4.97
C GLY A 32 11.50 -5.72 5.43
N GLY A 33 11.79 -6.58 4.49
CA GLY A 33 11.92 -8.02 4.66
C GLY A 33 11.58 -8.69 3.35
N LYS A 34 11.34 -9.99 3.40
CA LYS A 34 10.93 -10.73 2.20
C LYS A 34 9.42 -10.75 2.02
N ASN A 35 8.66 -10.73 3.11
CA ASN A 35 7.20 -10.74 3.09
C ASN A 35 6.68 -9.57 3.90
N ILE A 36 5.99 -8.66 3.26
CA ILE A 36 5.53 -7.40 3.85
C ILE A 36 4.03 -7.30 3.69
N LEU A 37 3.35 -6.89 4.76
CA LEU A 37 1.91 -6.59 4.72
C LEU A 37 1.71 -5.09 4.83
N ASP A 38 0.96 -4.53 3.89
CA ASP A 38 0.54 -3.12 3.90
C ASP A 38 -0.96 -3.08 4.20
N ILE A 39 -1.32 -2.57 5.37
CA ILE A 39 -2.71 -2.50 5.84
C ILE A 39 -3.28 -1.12 5.51
N GLY A 40 -4.44 -1.11 4.83
CA GLY A 40 -5.06 0.13 4.40
C GLY A 40 -4.25 0.80 3.30
N THR A 41 -3.96 0.05 2.26
CA THR A 41 -3.01 0.46 1.21
C THR A 41 -3.43 1.73 0.45
N GLY A 42 -4.72 2.08 0.45
CA GLY A 42 -5.22 3.26 -0.26
C GLY A 42 -4.86 3.25 -1.73
N THR A 43 -4.04 4.20 -2.16
CA THR A 43 -3.57 4.27 -3.56
C THR A 43 -2.47 3.27 -3.88
N GLY A 44 -1.97 2.55 -2.88
CA GLY A 44 -0.84 1.64 -3.06
C GLY A 44 0.52 2.28 -2.85
N LEU A 45 0.57 3.53 -2.36
CA LEU A 45 1.82 4.27 -2.22
C LEU A 45 2.87 3.53 -1.39
N ILE A 46 2.50 3.10 -0.18
CA ILE A 46 3.44 2.45 0.73
C ILE A 46 3.94 1.14 0.12
N ALA A 47 3.03 0.36 -0.45
CA ALA A 47 3.38 -0.91 -1.10
C ALA A 47 4.39 -0.68 -2.23
N LEU A 48 4.18 0.34 -3.05
CA LEU A 48 5.09 0.69 -4.15
C LEU A 48 6.45 1.14 -3.64
N MET A 49 6.48 1.95 -2.58
CA MET A 49 7.74 2.39 -1.97
C MET A 49 8.50 1.22 -1.37
N MET A 50 7.81 0.29 -0.71
CA MET A 50 8.45 -0.91 -0.15
C MET A 50 9.00 -1.82 -1.25
N ALA A 51 8.25 -2.00 -2.33
CA ALA A 51 8.73 -2.81 -3.46
C ALA A 51 9.98 -2.20 -4.09
N GLN A 52 10.03 -0.88 -4.20
CA GLN A 52 11.20 -0.18 -4.74
C GLN A 52 12.43 -0.35 -3.84
N ARG A 53 12.22 -0.24 -2.51
CA ARG A 53 13.32 -0.36 -1.55
C ARG A 53 13.84 -1.79 -1.40
N PHE A 54 12.95 -2.77 -1.56
CA PHE A 54 13.26 -4.18 -1.31
C PHE A 54 12.91 -5.02 -2.53
N PRO A 55 13.81 -5.06 -3.53
CA PRO A 55 13.51 -5.72 -4.82
C PRO A 55 13.15 -7.19 -4.72
N ASP A 56 13.58 -7.87 -3.67
CA ASP A 56 13.29 -9.30 -3.46
C ASP A 56 12.04 -9.54 -2.61
N ALA A 57 11.38 -8.48 -2.15
CA ALA A 57 10.22 -8.60 -1.29
C ALA A 57 8.95 -8.87 -2.08
N HIS A 58 8.03 -9.61 -1.45
CA HIS A 58 6.64 -9.69 -1.87
C HIS A 58 5.79 -8.89 -0.90
N ILE A 59 4.91 -8.05 -1.41
CA ILE A 59 4.05 -7.20 -0.61
C ILE A 59 2.58 -7.60 -0.84
N ASP A 60 1.90 -7.95 0.25
CA ASP A 60 0.45 -8.10 0.23
C ASP A 60 -0.15 -6.80 0.75
N ALA A 61 -0.95 -6.16 -0.08
CA ALA A 61 -1.57 -4.87 0.23
C ALA A 61 -3.08 -5.08 0.37
N ILE A 62 -3.61 -4.85 1.56
CA ILE A 62 -5.03 -5.05 1.82
C ILE A 62 -5.76 -3.72 2.00
N GLU A 63 -7.01 -3.68 1.56
CA GLU A 63 -7.83 -2.48 1.59
C GLU A 63 -9.31 -2.86 1.66
N ILE A 64 -10.07 -2.17 2.50
CA ILE A 64 -11.51 -2.43 2.66
C ILE A 64 -12.38 -1.61 1.72
N ASP A 65 -11.89 -0.49 1.22
CA ASP A 65 -12.63 0.35 0.28
C ASP A 65 -12.47 -0.17 -1.14
N ALA A 66 -13.56 -0.61 -1.75
CA ALA A 66 -13.56 -1.18 -3.09
C ALA A 66 -12.97 -0.22 -4.14
N SER A 67 -13.29 1.07 -4.05
CA SER A 67 -12.78 2.08 -4.99
C SER A 67 -11.28 2.25 -4.85
N ALA A 68 -10.77 2.24 -3.62
CA ALA A 68 -9.34 2.33 -3.36
C ALA A 68 -8.61 1.08 -3.87
N VAL A 69 -9.22 -0.10 -3.73
CA VAL A 69 -8.64 -1.33 -4.26
C VAL A 69 -8.44 -1.23 -5.78
N VAL A 70 -9.45 -0.75 -6.49
CA VAL A 70 -9.36 -0.58 -7.96
C VAL A 70 -8.21 0.37 -8.30
N GLN A 71 -8.13 1.50 -7.59
CA GLN A 71 -7.08 2.50 -7.83
C GLN A 71 -5.69 1.93 -7.52
N ALA A 72 -5.55 1.22 -6.40
CA ALA A 72 -4.28 0.60 -6.04
C ALA A 72 -3.84 -0.42 -7.08
N LYS A 73 -4.76 -1.25 -7.56
CA LYS A 73 -4.46 -2.23 -8.60
C LYS A 73 -4.00 -1.58 -9.89
N GLU A 74 -4.63 -0.47 -10.29
CA GLU A 74 -4.22 0.28 -11.47
C GLU A 74 -2.80 0.83 -11.30
N ASN A 75 -2.52 1.43 -10.15
CA ASN A 75 -1.20 2.00 -9.88
C ASN A 75 -0.11 0.93 -9.87
N VAL A 76 -0.38 -0.20 -9.25
CA VAL A 76 0.56 -1.33 -9.21
C VAL A 76 0.81 -1.87 -10.61
N LEU A 77 -0.25 -2.07 -11.38
CA LEU A 77 -0.15 -2.62 -12.73
C LEU A 77 0.69 -1.72 -13.65
N CYS A 78 0.57 -0.40 -13.48
CA CYS A 78 1.32 0.58 -14.27
C CYS A 78 2.75 0.80 -13.75
N SER A 79 3.16 0.11 -12.69
CA SER A 79 4.49 0.26 -12.11
C SER A 79 5.41 -0.88 -12.54
N PRO A 80 6.74 -0.72 -12.39
CA PRO A 80 7.67 -1.82 -12.62
C PRO A 80 7.62 -2.91 -11.54
N PHE A 81 6.79 -2.75 -10.50
CA PHE A 81 6.73 -3.64 -9.33
C PHE A 81 5.50 -4.54 -9.31
N ALA A 82 4.79 -4.66 -10.44
CA ALA A 82 3.53 -5.42 -10.51
C ALA A 82 3.68 -6.87 -10.04
N LYS A 83 4.83 -7.48 -10.26
CA LYS A 83 5.06 -8.87 -9.83
C LYS A 83 5.33 -9.03 -8.34
N GLN A 84 5.70 -7.94 -7.66
CA GLN A 84 6.03 -7.97 -6.24
C GLN A 84 4.82 -7.70 -5.35
N ILE A 85 3.75 -7.13 -5.89
CA ILE A 85 2.63 -6.61 -5.10
C ILE A 85 1.33 -7.30 -5.47
N THR A 86 0.65 -7.81 -4.44
CA THR A 86 -0.71 -8.34 -4.58
C THR A 86 -1.65 -7.45 -3.78
N VAL A 87 -2.63 -6.85 -4.46
CA VAL A 87 -3.64 -6.01 -3.80
C VAL A 87 -4.89 -6.86 -3.57
N LYS A 88 -5.39 -6.86 -2.33
CA LYS A 88 -6.55 -7.66 -1.93
C LYS A 88 -7.63 -6.80 -1.30
N HIS A 89 -8.86 -7.02 -1.69
CA HIS A 89 -10.03 -6.36 -1.11
C HIS A 89 -10.48 -7.17 0.12
N CYS A 90 -9.98 -6.82 1.29
CA CYS A 90 -10.37 -7.49 2.53
C CYS A 90 -10.05 -6.63 3.75
N SER A 91 -10.68 -6.97 4.88
CA SER A 91 -10.37 -6.34 6.15
C SER A 91 -9.18 -7.04 6.82
N LEU A 92 -8.52 -6.33 7.74
CA LEU A 92 -7.45 -6.94 8.54
C LEU A 92 -7.98 -8.12 9.35
N LYS A 93 -9.19 -8.01 9.91
CA LYS A 93 -9.79 -9.08 10.69
C LYS A 93 -9.91 -10.36 9.85
N THR A 94 -10.49 -10.26 8.67
CA THR A 94 -10.65 -11.40 7.76
C THR A 94 -9.30 -11.94 7.34
N TYR A 95 -8.37 -11.06 7.02
CA TYR A 95 -7.06 -11.45 6.52
C TYR A 95 -6.21 -12.16 7.60
N SER A 96 -6.32 -11.73 8.85
CA SER A 96 -5.57 -12.33 9.95
C SER A 96 -5.95 -13.79 10.19
N GLU A 97 -7.14 -14.20 9.78
CA GLU A 97 -7.61 -15.57 9.88
C GLU A 97 -6.91 -16.51 8.89
N SER A 98 -6.22 -15.96 7.88
CA SER A 98 -5.51 -16.76 6.89
C SER A 98 -4.27 -17.46 7.44
N GLY A 99 -3.75 -16.99 8.57
CA GLY A 99 -2.53 -17.54 9.17
C GLY A 99 -1.23 -17.13 8.50
N GLU A 100 -1.29 -16.20 7.55
CA GLU A 100 -0.11 -15.69 6.88
C GLU A 100 0.83 -14.96 7.86
N LYS A 101 2.14 -15.12 7.64
CA LYS A 101 3.16 -14.48 8.46
C LYS A 101 4.00 -13.53 7.63
N TYR A 102 4.38 -12.41 8.23
CA TYR A 102 5.12 -11.36 7.56
C TYR A 102 6.35 -10.96 8.35
N ASP A 103 7.39 -10.53 7.63
CA ASP A 103 8.60 -9.96 8.25
C ASP A 103 8.35 -8.54 8.75
N SER A 104 7.51 -7.80 8.01
CA SER A 104 7.13 -6.44 8.37
C SER A 104 5.65 -6.22 8.11
N VAL A 105 5.04 -5.42 8.97
CA VAL A 105 3.66 -4.95 8.77
C VAL A 105 3.70 -3.43 8.84
N VAL A 106 3.18 -2.78 7.80
CA VAL A 106 3.08 -1.33 7.76
C VAL A 106 1.61 -0.93 7.68
N CYS A 107 1.29 0.19 8.29
CA CYS A 107 -0.06 0.71 8.29
C CYS A 107 0.00 2.23 8.29
N ASN A 108 -0.69 2.83 7.33
CA ASN A 108 -0.82 4.28 7.25
C ASN A 108 -2.30 4.62 7.27
N PRO A 109 -2.94 4.62 8.47
CA PRO A 109 -4.37 4.84 8.56
C PRO A 109 -4.75 6.25 8.10
N PRO A 110 -5.98 6.42 7.58
CA PRO A 110 -6.44 7.76 7.21
C PRO A 110 -6.53 8.66 8.44
N TYR A 111 -6.14 9.92 8.28
CA TYR A 111 -6.23 10.92 9.32
C TYR A 111 -7.44 11.80 9.04
N PHE A 112 -8.43 11.72 9.92
CA PHE A 112 -9.58 12.61 9.89
C PHE A 112 -9.56 13.47 11.15
N ALA A 113 -10.15 14.63 11.09
CA ALA A 113 -10.31 15.46 12.27
C ALA A 113 -11.01 14.65 13.37
N GLY A 114 -10.36 14.48 14.51
CA GLY A 114 -10.90 13.74 15.64
C GLY A 114 -10.83 12.23 15.52
N SER A 115 -10.19 11.70 14.49
CA SER A 115 -9.99 10.26 14.40
C SER A 115 -8.52 9.89 14.54
N LEU A 116 -8.35 8.68 14.95
CA LEU A 116 -7.15 7.98 15.37
C LEU A 116 -7.19 7.70 16.81
#